data_07900aaf91e425fb384202269521efdc
#
_entry.id   07900aaf91e425fb384202269521efdc
#
_cell.length_a   1.000
_cell.length_b   1.000
_cell.length_c   1.000
_cell.angle_alpha   90.00
_cell.angle_beta   90.00
_cell.angle_gamma   90.00
#
_symmetry.space_group_name_H-M   'P 1'
#
loop_
_entity.id
_entity.type
_entity.pdbx_description
1 polymer ?
#
loop_
_entity_poly.entity_id
_entity_poly.type
_entity_poly.pdbx_seq_one_letter_code
_entity_poly.pdbx_strand_id
1 'polypeptide(L)'
;IDRIREQIYFTTFEMRYRFHKWINTLHYEHGFRKKMLPLDHKALYLNFNYTLFLESEYHIPREQICYIHGSRRDKYGSLVLGHSVNPELAYEKWIHKNQNQRRFRPNLKDKKGRWYANDRLTYLSYFLEDETKGNWRLPIRFYAQEAVQEAIEGYYENSMKRTHSIIEHHQSFFNSLKDVKKIVILGHSLSEVDMPYFDKIADSIMKDRVEWEISYHTQDDINRINHFCKRFGISARTIQL
;
A
#
# COMPACT_ATOMS: atom_id res chain seq x y z
N ILE A 1 14.47 20.26 -10.85
CA ILE A 1 14.30 20.05 -9.40
C ILE A 1 12.87 20.41 -9.02
N ASP A 2 12.42 21.64 -9.27
CA ASP A 2 11.09 22.14 -8.87
C ASP A 2 9.96 21.24 -9.39
N ARG A 3 10.03 20.82 -10.66
CA ARG A 3 9.06 19.90 -11.24
C ARG A 3 8.99 18.54 -10.53
N ILE A 4 10.12 18.03 -10.05
CA ILE A 4 10.16 16.77 -9.26
C ILE A 4 9.54 17.00 -7.89
N ARG A 5 9.91 18.09 -7.22
CA ARG A 5 9.32 18.49 -5.93
C ARG A 5 7.80 18.67 -6.01
N GLU A 6 7.31 19.35 -7.05
CA GLU A 6 5.87 19.51 -7.30
C GLU A 6 5.16 18.17 -7.48
N GLN A 7 5.75 17.24 -8.25
CA GLN A 7 5.17 15.90 -8.44
C GLN A 7 5.14 15.10 -7.14
N ILE A 8 6.19 15.16 -6.34
CA ILE A 8 6.26 14.51 -5.04
C ILE A 8 5.24 15.12 -4.08
N TYR A 9 5.17 16.46 -4.02
CA TYR A 9 4.16 17.16 -3.22
C TYR A 9 2.75 16.76 -3.63
N PHE A 10 2.45 16.74 -4.92
CA PHE A 10 1.15 16.29 -5.44
C PHE A 10 0.84 14.87 -4.99
N THR A 11 1.79 13.94 -5.14
CA THR A 11 1.59 12.53 -4.78
C THR A 11 1.40 12.36 -3.27
N THR A 12 2.10 13.14 -2.46
CA THR A 12 2.09 12.98 -1.00
C THR A 12 0.89 13.65 -0.33
N PHE A 13 0.56 14.86 -0.74
CA PHE A 13 -0.45 15.69 -0.05
C PHE A 13 -1.72 15.91 -0.86
N GLU A 14 -1.59 16.34 -2.11
CA GLU A 14 -2.74 16.67 -2.95
C GLU A 14 -3.56 15.42 -3.31
N MET A 15 -2.91 14.28 -3.52
CA MET A 15 -3.60 13.02 -3.78
C MET A 15 -4.49 12.60 -2.60
N ARG A 16 -4.01 12.77 -1.35
CA ARG A 16 -4.83 12.47 -0.15
C ARG A 16 -6.08 13.34 -0.10
N TYR A 17 -5.94 14.63 -0.38
CA TYR A 17 -7.06 15.56 -0.40
C TYR A 17 -8.07 15.21 -1.49
N ARG A 18 -7.60 14.92 -2.71
CA ARG A 18 -8.45 14.51 -3.83
C ARG A 18 -9.11 13.16 -3.57
N PHE A 19 -8.39 12.23 -2.98
CA PHE A 19 -8.94 10.95 -2.57
C PHE A 19 -10.06 11.14 -1.55
N HIS A 20 -9.85 11.95 -0.52
CA HIS A 20 -10.89 12.25 0.47
C HIS A 20 -12.12 12.89 -0.18
N LYS A 21 -11.94 13.83 -1.10
CA LYS A 21 -13.06 14.38 -1.87
C LYS A 21 -13.78 13.30 -2.67
N TRP A 22 -13.02 12.44 -3.35
CA TRP A 22 -13.60 11.40 -4.17
C TRP A 22 -14.39 10.38 -3.35
N ILE A 23 -13.89 9.89 -2.23
CA ILE A 23 -14.65 8.95 -1.38
C ILE A 23 -15.96 9.55 -0.84
N ASN A 24 -16.01 10.88 -0.69
CA ASN A 24 -17.24 11.57 -0.27
C ASN A 24 -18.28 11.66 -1.40
N THR A 25 -17.90 11.47 -2.66
CA THR A 25 -18.85 11.37 -3.78
C THR A 25 -19.44 9.97 -3.96
N LEU A 26 -18.87 8.97 -3.29
CA LEU A 26 -19.35 7.59 -3.43
C LEU A 26 -20.67 7.42 -2.67
N HIS A 27 -21.73 7.14 -3.42
CA HIS A 27 -23.05 6.83 -2.90
C HIS A 27 -23.47 5.46 -3.40
N TYR A 28 -24.29 4.76 -2.60
CA TYR A 28 -24.93 3.54 -3.08
C TYR A 28 -26.09 3.93 -4.02
N GLU A 29 -26.04 3.43 -5.25
CA GLU A 29 -27.13 3.63 -6.21
C GLU A 29 -28.19 2.54 -6.02
N HIS A 30 -29.34 2.91 -5.46
CA HIS A 30 -30.46 2.01 -5.18
C HIS A 30 -31.02 1.26 -6.40
N GLY A 31 -30.65 1.65 -7.63
CA GLY A 31 -31.09 1.01 -8.88
C GLY A 31 -30.44 -0.36 -9.15
N PHE A 32 -29.29 -0.64 -8.60
CA PHE A 32 -28.61 -1.92 -8.74
C PHE A 32 -28.90 -2.81 -7.52
N ARG A 33 -30.00 -3.54 -7.53
CA ARG A 33 -30.25 -4.62 -6.56
C ARG A 33 -29.29 -5.79 -6.78
N LYS A 34 -27.99 -5.58 -6.55
CA LYS A 34 -27.09 -6.69 -6.35
C LYS A 34 -27.48 -7.38 -5.05
N LYS A 35 -27.45 -8.71 -5.07
CA LYS A 35 -27.70 -9.52 -3.89
C LYS A 35 -26.70 -9.09 -2.80
N MET A 36 -27.21 -8.51 -1.73
CA MET A 36 -26.39 -8.12 -0.60
C MET A 36 -25.88 -9.38 0.11
N LEU A 37 -24.65 -9.33 0.63
CA LEU A 37 -24.09 -10.42 1.43
C LEU A 37 -24.83 -10.49 2.76
N PRO A 38 -25.15 -11.67 3.26
CA PRO A 38 -25.73 -11.83 4.60
C PRO A 38 -24.63 -11.58 5.65
N LEU A 39 -24.60 -10.36 6.21
CA LEU A 39 -23.67 -10.00 7.27
C LEU A 39 -24.31 -10.25 8.66
N ASP A 40 -23.51 -10.71 9.62
CA ASP A 40 -23.95 -10.92 10.98
C ASP A 40 -23.93 -9.60 11.79
N HIS A 41 -25.10 -9.07 12.15
CA HIS A 41 -25.23 -7.83 12.93
C HIS A 41 -24.65 -7.91 14.35
N LYS A 42 -24.22 -9.07 14.82
CA LYS A 42 -23.56 -9.25 16.12
C LYS A 42 -22.03 -9.38 16.01
N ALA A 43 -21.50 -9.44 14.78
CA ALA A 43 -20.07 -9.56 14.55
C ALA A 43 -19.33 -8.24 14.76
N LEU A 44 -18.04 -8.32 15.05
CA LEU A 44 -17.11 -7.19 15.00
C LEU A 44 -16.53 -7.07 13.60
N TYR A 45 -16.39 -5.85 13.11
CA TYR A 45 -15.95 -5.55 11.75
C TYR A 45 -14.65 -4.78 11.75
N LEU A 46 -13.58 -5.35 11.19
CA LEU A 46 -12.37 -4.61 10.85
C LEU A 46 -12.50 -4.16 9.40
N ASN A 47 -12.77 -2.88 9.20
CA ASN A 47 -13.03 -2.32 7.89
C ASN A 47 -11.79 -1.61 7.32
N PHE A 48 -11.28 -2.12 6.20
CA PHE A 48 -10.16 -1.53 5.46
C PHE A 48 -10.61 -0.49 4.43
N ASN A 49 -11.92 -0.36 4.20
CA ASN A 49 -12.50 0.63 3.30
C ASN A 49 -12.81 1.93 4.04
N TYR A 50 -12.86 3.02 3.30
CA TYR A 50 -13.13 4.36 3.83
C TYR A 50 -14.62 4.75 3.76
N THR A 51 -15.44 3.97 3.04
CA THR A 51 -16.88 4.22 2.90
C THR A 51 -17.65 3.73 4.13
N LEU A 52 -18.85 4.28 4.33
CA LEU A 52 -19.73 3.95 5.46
C LEU A 52 -20.79 2.90 5.09
N PHE A 53 -20.59 2.12 4.05
CA PHE A 53 -21.60 1.18 3.56
C PHE A 53 -22.01 0.12 4.57
N LEU A 54 -21.12 -0.27 5.48
CA LEU A 54 -21.48 -1.17 6.58
C LEU A 54 -22.56 -0.55 7.46
N GLU A 55 -22.50 0.77 7.71
CA GLU A 55 -23.50 1.48 8.50
C GLU A 55 -24.75 1.83 7.67
N SER A 56 -24.56 2.45 6.48
CA SER A 56 -25.67 2.99 5.71
C SER A 56 -26.51 1.93 5.02
N GLU A 57 -25.91 0.87 4.50
CA GLU A 57 -26.57 -0.12 3.66
C GLU A 57 -26.83 -1.44 4.43
N TYR A 58 -25.88 -1.83 5.26
CA TYR A 58 -25.98 -3.06 6.06
C TYR A 58 -26.51 -2.82 7.48
N HIS A 59 -26.69 -1.56 7.89
CA HIS A 59 -27.19 -1.17 9.21
C HIS A 59 -26.39 -1.78 10.38
N ILE A 60 -25.09 -1.98 10.17
CA ILE A 60 -24.19 -2.46 11.24
C ILE A 60 -23.94 -1.30 12.21
N PRO A 61 -24.15 -1.50 13.54
CA PRO A 61 -23.89 -0.49 14.54
C PRO A 61 -22.45 0.02 14.48
N ARG A 62 -22.28 1.35 14.60
CA ARG A 62 -20.97 2.01 14.49
C ARG A 62 -19.93 1.48 15.49
N GLU A 63 -20.37 1.14 16.68
CA GLU A 63 -19.53 0.60 17.75
C GLU A 63 -18.95 -0.79 17.47
N GLN A 64 -19.52 -1.50 16.51
CA GLN A 64 -19.02 -2.80 16.05
C GLN A 64 -17.99 -2.68 14.91
N ILE A 65 -17.77 -1.46 14.38
CA ILE A 65 -16.91 -1.26 13.22
C ILE A 65 -15.64 -0.52 13.60
N CYS A 66 -14.50 -1.15 13.41
CA CYS A 66 -13.18 -0.52 13.44
C CYS A 66 -12.78 -0.11 12.03
N TYR A 67 -12.77 1.18 11.72
CA TYR A 67 -12.23 1.74 10.47
C TYR A 67 -10.72 1.90 10.62
N ILE A 68 -9.96 0.85 10.34
CA ILE A 68 -8.53 0.78 10.62
C ILE A 68 -7.70 1.84 9.87
N HIS A 69 -8.18 2.28 8.73
CA HIS A 69 -7.54 3.30 7.90
C HIS A 69 -8.26 4.67 7.96
N GLY A 70 -9.18 4.83 8.89
CA GLY A 70 -10.10 5.96 8.93
C GLY A 70 -11.27 5.82 7.98
N SER A 71 -12.16 6.79 7.99
CA SER A 71 -13.39 6.80 7.19
C SER A 71 -13.61 8.17 6.53
N ARG A 72 -14.53 8.25 5.59
CA ARG A 72 -14.89 9.53 4.96
C ARG A 72 -15.43 10.60 5.91
N ARG A 73 -15.80 10.24 7.15
CA ARG A 73 -16.18 11.21 8.20
C ARG A 73 -14.97 11.93 8.79
N ASP A 74 -13.80 11.31 8.71
CA ASP A 74 -12.60 11.86 9.32
C ASP A 74 -12.03 12.98 8.45
N LYS A 75 -11.21 13.83 9.05
CA LYS A 75 -10.47 14.85 8.29
C LYS A 75 -9.56 14.15 7.27
N TYR A 76 -9.39 14.75 6.08
CA TYR A 76 -8.59 14.13 5.01
C TYR A 76 -7.16 13.77 5.46
N GLY A 77 -6.58 14.52 6.39
CA GLY A 77 -5.24 14.24 6.95
C GLY A 77 -5.18 13.03 7.88
N SER A 78 -6.34 12.53 8.36
CA SER A 78 -6.43 11.34 9.23
C SER A 78 -6.56 10.03 8.45
N LEU A 79 -6.81 10.10 7.12
CA LEU A 79 -6.92 8.89 6.30
C LEU A 79 -5.54 8.24 6.10
N VAL A 80 -5.47 6.95 6.36
CA VAL A 80 -4.26 6.15 6.20
C VAL A 80 -4.14 5.71 4.76
N LEU A 81 -3.43 6.47 3.95
CA LEU A 81 -3.05 6.11 2.58
C LEU A 81 -1.54 5.88 2.54
N GLY A 82 -1.11 4.84 1.83
CA GLY A 82 0.33 4.63 1.65
C GLY A 82 0.73 3.17 1.47
N HIS A 83 2.01 2.93 1.61
CA HIS A 83 2.67 1.65 1.38
C HIS A 83 3.50 1.23 2.61
N SER A 84 3.89 -0.04 2.66
CA SER A 84 4.84 -0.58 3.64
C SER A 84 6.19 -0.92 2.99
N VAL A 85 6.46 -0.38 1.82
CA VAL A 85 7.65 -0.76 1.05
C VAL A 85 8.88 -0.12 1.67
N ASN A 86 9.86 -0.93 2.07
CA ASN A 86 11.20 -0.45 2.37
C ASN A 86 11.82 0.09 1.06
N PRO A 87 12.22 1.38 1.02
CA PRO A 87 12.73 2.01 -0.20
C PRO A 87 14.00 1.35 -0.73
N GLU A 88 14.89 0.88 0.14
CA GLU A 88 16.13 0.20 -0.24
C GLU A 88 15.83 -1.13 -0.94
N LEU A 89 14.97 -1.97 -0.35
CA LEU A 89 14.55 -3.23 -0.96
C LEU A 89 13.78 -3.03 -2.27
N ALA A 90 13.00 -1.96 -2.37
CA ALA A 90 12.30 -1.61 -3.61
C ALA A 90 13.29 -1.23 -4.71
N TYR A 91 14.31 -0.46 -4.36
CA TYR A 91 15.37 -0.05 -5.27
C TYR A 91 16.21 -1.24 -5.73
N GLU A 92 16.62 -2.12 -4.83
CA GLU A 92 17.36 -3.35 -5.17
C GLU A 92 16.55 -4.25 -6.13
N LYS A 93 15.28 -4.50 -5.81
CA LYS A 93 14.39 -5.26 -6.69
C LYS A 93 14.24 -4.61 -8.07
N TRP A 94 14.14 -3.28 -8.09
CA TRP A 94 14.05 -2.53 -9.34
C TRP A 94 15.34 -2.63 -10.16
N ILE A 95 16.52 -2.46 -9.54
CA ILE A 95 17.82 -2.65 -10.20
C ILE A 95 17.92 -4.06 -10.76
N HIS A 96 17.70 -5.08 -9.93
CA HIS A 96 17.79 -6.48 -10.37
C HIS A 96 16.89 -6.78 -11.59
N LYS A 97 15.67 -6.25 -11.58
CA LYS A 97 14.72 -6.41 -12.68
C LYS A 97 15.13 -5.67 -13.96
N ASN A 98 15.80 -4.52 -13.84
CA ASN A 98 15.98 -3.58 -14.93
C ASN A 98 17.44 -3.47 -15.43
N GLN A 99 18.44 -3.93 -14.67
CA GLN A 99 19.87 -3.79 -14.98
C GLN A 99 20.27 -4.26 -16.38
N ASN A 100 19.58 -5.28 -16.91
CA ASN A 100 19.84 -5.83 -18.22
C ASN A 100 19.10 -5.14 -19.37
N GLN A 101 18.21 -4.19 -19.07
CA GLN A 101 17.49 -3.48 -20.13
C GLN A 101 18.43 -2.54 -20.90
N ARG A 102 18.30 -2.54 -22.23
CA ARG A 102 19.13 -1.73 -23.14
C ARG A 102 19.23 -0.26 -22.71
N ARG A 103 18.15 0.32 -22.22
CA ARG A 103 18.09 1.73 -21.78
C ARG A 103 19.00 2.06 -20.58
N PHE A 104 19.40 1.04 -19.79
CA PHE A 104 20.27 1.22 -18.61
C PHE A 104 21.70 0.75 -18.86
N ARG A 105 22.04 0.29 -20.07
CA ARG A 105 23.41 -0.09 -20.39
C ARG A 105 24.22 1.15 -20.72
N PRO A 106 25.40 1.35 -20.09
CA PRO A 106 26.23 2.54 -20.33
C PRO A 106 26.75 2.59 -21.77
N ASN A 107 27.00 1.44 -22.37
CA ASN A 107 27.45 1.34 -23.76
C ASN A 107 26.51 0.45 -24.56
N LEU A 108 26.25 0.85 -25.78
CA LEU A 108 25.39 0.15 -26.73
C LEU A 108 26.21 -0.21 -27.98
N LYS A 109 25.77 -1.21 -28.76
CA LYS A 109 26.30 -1.55 -30.05
C LYS A 109 25.40 -1.02 -31.19
N ASP A 110 26.00 -0.40 -32.20
CA ASP A 110 25.30 -0.06 -33.43
C ASP A 110 25.04 -1.30 -34.30
N LYS A 111 24.38 -1.09 -35.45
CA LYS A 111 24.11 -2.17 -36.42
C LYS A 111 25.39 -2.77 -37.04
N LYS A 112 26.53 -2.09 -36.96
CA LYS A 112 27.84 -2.56 -37.43
C LYS A 112 28.70 -3.16 -36.32
N GLY A 113 28.15 -3.34 -35.11
CA GLY A 113 28.83 -3.91 -33.97
C GLY A 113 29.79 -2.96 -33.22
N ARG A 114 29.85 -1.69 -33.58
CA ARG A 114 30.73 -0.71 -32.93
C ARG A 114 30.06 -0.23 -31.63
N TRP A 115 30.87 -0.12 -30.58
CA TRP A 115 30.44 0.40 -29.31
C TRP A 115 30.27 1.93 -29.35
N TYR A 116 29.22 2.43 -28.77
CA TYR A 116 29.00 3.86 -28.53
C TYR A 116 28.36 4.07 -27.16
N ALA A 117 28.62 5.23 -26.58
CA ALA A 117 28.01 5.59 -25.27
C ALA A 117 26.50 5.75 -25.41
N ASN A 118 25.78 5.31 -24.40
CA ASN A 118 24.34 5.55 -24.32
C ASN A 118 24.11 7.00 -23.88
N ASP A 119 23.78 7.89 -24.81
CA ASP A 119 23.66 9.33 -24.56
C ASP A 119 22.73 9.67 -23.39
N ARG A 120 21.69 8.89 -23.17
CA ARG A 120 20.80 9.09 -22.02
C ARG A 120 21.49 8.83 -20.68
N LEU A 121 22.33 7.81 -20.60
CA LEU A 121 23.11 7.51 -19.40
C LEU A 121 24.36 8.35 -19.34
N THR A 122 24.96 8.66 -20.47
CA THR A 122 26.10 9.58 -20.55
C THR A 122 25.70 10.97 -20.06
N TYR A 123 24.50 11.43 -20.38
CA TYR A 123 23.97 12.67 -19.83
C TYR A 123 23.79 12.59 -18.31
N LEU A 124 23.32 11.47 -17.79
CA LEU A 124 23.22 11.23 -16.35
C LEU A 124 24.61 11.06 -15.70
N SER A 125 25.52 10.29 -16.33
CA SER A 125 26.89 10.12 -15.83
C SER A 125 27.72 11.40 -15.93
N TYR A 126 27.50 12.22 -16.95
CA TYR A 126 28.09 13.56 -17.00
C TYR A 126 27.69 14.41 -15.78
N PHE A 127 26.54 14.18 -15.24
CA PHE A 127 26.13 14.74 -13.97
C PHE A 127 26.64 13.92 -12.76
N LEU A 128 27.10 12.70 -12.93
CA LEU A 128 27.48 11.81 -11.83
C LEU A 128 29.00 11.57 -11.68
N GLU A 129 29.82 11.77 -12.69
CA GLU A 129 31.19 11.21 -12.71
C GLU A 129 32.36 12.19 -12.66
N ASP A 130 32.20 13.49 -12.60
CA ASP A 130 33.37 14.36 -12.75
C ASP A 130 33.79 15.12 -11.49
N GLU A 131 34.31 14.39 -10.51
CA GLU A 131 34.99 14.98 -9.35
C GLU A 131 36.37 15.60 -9.73
N THR A 132 36.93 15.27 -10.91
CA THR A 132 38.32 15.57 -11.24
C THR A 132 38.54 16.84 -12.09
N LYS A 133 37.48 17.38 -12.66
CA LYS A 133 37.60 18.55 -13.56
C LYS A 133 36.97 19.80 -12.93
N GLY A 134 37.58 20.37 -11.95
CA GLY A 134 37.29 21.66 -11.27
C GLY A 134 36.15 22.51 -11.88
N ASN A 135 34.94 22.01 -11.90
CA ASN A 135 33.86 22.57 -12.66
C ASN A 135 32.85 23.27 -11.73
N TRP A 136 32.60 24.56 -11.98
CA TRP A 136 31.58 25.36 -11.30
C TRP A 136 30.17 24.71 -11.26
N ARG A 137 29.94 23.68 -12.08
CA ARG A 137 28.70 22.92 -12.13
C ARG A 137 28.56 21.89 -10.99
N LEU A 138 29.66 21.52 -10.33
CA LEU A 138 29.64 20.57 -9.22
C LEU A 138 28.75 21.01 -8.03
N PRO A 139 28.84 22.26 -7.54
CA PRO A 139 27.95 22.73 -6.47
C PRO A 139 26.48 22.67 -6.84
N ILE A 140 26.12 23.11 -8.06
CA ILE A 140 24.73 23.09 -8.54
C ILE A 140 24.20 21.66 -8.60
N ARG A 141 25.04 20.73 -9.01
CA ARG A 141 24.73 19.31 -9.07
C ARG A 141 24.52 18.70 -7.69
N PHE A 142 25.39 18.99 -6.73
CA PHE A 142 25.23 18.55 -5.35
C PHE A 142 23.92 19.04 -4.76
N TYR A 143 23.61 20.31 -4.87
CA TYR A 143 22.33 20.89 -4.45
C TYR A 143 21.14 20.23 -5.12
N ALA A 144 21.27 19.88 -6.41
CA ALA A 144 20.21 19.20 -7.15
C ALA A 144 19.97 17.77 -6.64
N GLN A 145 21.04 17.04 -6.36
CA GLN A 145 20.97 15.68 -5.81
C GLN A 145 20.39 15.68 -4.40
N GLU A 146 20.91 16.51 -3.49
CA GLU A 146 20.40 16.65 -2.14
C GLU A 146 18.90 16.99 -2.13
N ALA A 147 18.50 17.98 -2.92
CA ALA A 147 17.10 18.42 -2.97
C ALA A 147 16.15 17.35 -3.53
N VAL A 148 16.62 16.51 -4.47
CA VAL A 148 15.82 15.39 -4.99
C VAL A 148 15.80 14.24 -3.99
N GLN A 149 16.92 13.93 -3.35
CA GLN A 149 17.02 12.91 -2.33
C GLN A 149 16.13 13.24 -1.14
N GLU A 150 16.23 14.45 -0.60
CA GLU A 150 15.37 14.95 0.49
C GLU A 150 13.87 14.85 0.13
N ALA A 151 13.51 15.22 -1.09
CA ALA A 151 12.12 15.12 -1.55
C ALA A 151 11.64 13.66 -1.64
N ILE A 152 12.49 12.74 -2.09
CA ILE A 152 12.18 11.31 -2.18
C ILE A 152 12.08 10.71 -0.78
N GLU A 153 13.01 11.00 0.12
CA GLU A 153 12.98 10.55 1.51
C GLU A 153 11.70 11.04 2.20
N GLY A 154 11.39 12.34 2.06
CA GLY A 154 10.16 12.93 2.57
C GLY A 154 8.89 12.27 2.00
N TYR A 155 8.90 11.84 0.74
CA TYR A 155 7.80 11.06 0.16
C TYR A 155 7.63 9.72 0.88
N TYR A 156 8.71 8.95 1.04
CA TYR A 156 8.64 7.66 1.70
C TYR A 156 8.18 7.78 3.15
N GLU A 157 8.73 8.72 3.91
CA GLU A 157 8.35 8.96 5.31
C GLU A 157 6.87 9.33 5.46
N ASN A 158 6.38 10.24 4.61
CA ASN A 158 5.00 10.73 4.67
C ASN A 158 3.98 9.78 4.03
N SER A 159 4.43 8.85 3.16
CA SER A 159 3.57 7.89 2.49
C SER A 159 3.62 6.49 3.11
N MET A 160 4.48 6.26 4.10
CA MET A 160 4.55 4.97 4.78
C MET A 160 3.36 4.78 5.72
N LYS A 161 2.70 3.63 5.62
CA LYS A 161 1.70 3.20 6.60
C LYS A 161 2.42 2.85 7.91
N ARG A 162 2.23 3.65 8.93
CA ARG A 162 2.74 3.38 10.30
C ARG A 162 1.83 2.36 11.00
N THR A 163 1.80 1.14 10.48
CA THR A 163 0.88 0.08 10.92
C THR A 163 0.95 -0.19 12.42
N HIS A 164 2.14 -0.11 13.02
CA HIS A 164 2.31 -0.29 14.47
C HIS A 164 1.53 0.75 15.28
N SER A 165 1.70 2.04 14.99
CA SER A 165 0.96 3.10 15.67
C SER A 165 -0.55 3.02 15.43
N ILE A 166 -0.97 2.56 14.25
CA ILE A 166 -2.39 2.34 13.95
C ILE A 166 -2.95 1.20 14.81
N ILE A 167 -2.22 0.10 14.93
CA ILE A 167 -2.61 -1.03 15.78
C ILE A 167 -2.69 -0.60 17.24
N GLU A 168 -1.73 0.16 17.74
CA GLU A 168 -1.75 0.71 19.10
C GLU A 168 -2.99 1.58 19.35
N HIS A 169 -3.30 2.46 18.39
CA HIS A 169 -4.49 3.32 18.48
C HIS A 169 -5.79 2.52 18.55
N HIS A 170 -5.84 1.36 17.91
CA HIS A 170 -7.01 0.46 17.88
C HIS A 170 -6.88 -0.76 18.81
N GLN A 171 -6.00 -0.70 19.82
CA GLN A 171 -5.72 -1.83 20.72
C GLN A 171 -6.98 -2.40 21.39
N SER A 172 -7.96 -1.56 21.74
CA SER A 172 -9.22 -2.00 22.34
C SER A 172 -10.01 -2.96 21.44
N PHE A 173 -10.03 -2.70 20.13
CA PHE A 173 -10.65 -3.58 19.15
C PHE A 173 -9.93 -4.94 19.11
N PHE A 174 -8.60 -4.96 19.03
CA PHE A 174 -7.85 -6.21 18.98
C PHE A 174 -7.99 -7.01 20.29
N ASN A 175 -8.09 -6.34 21.44
CA ASN A 175 -8.32 -6.99 22.73
C ASN A 175 -9.70 -7.67 22.81
N SER A 176 -10.70 -7.17 22.07
CA SER A 176 -12.04 -7.76 22.04
C SER A 176 -12.13 -9.06 21.23
N LEU A 177 -11.06 -9.41 20.48
CA LEU A 177 -11.06 -10.60 19.60
C LEU A 177 -10.77 -11.93 20.34
N LYS A 178 -10.40 -11.92 21.61
CA LYS A 178 -9.90 -13.10 22.35
C LYS A 178 -10.87 -14.31 22.34
N ASP A 179 -12.17 -14.05 22.30
CA ASP A 179 -13.22 -15.08 22.37
C ASP A 179 -13.88 -15.34 20.99
N VAL A 180 -13.31 -14.78 19.91
CA VAL A 180 -13.82 -14.98 18.55
C VAL A 180 -13.64 -16.42 18.15
N LYS A 181 -14.70 -17.02 17.58
CA LYS A 181 -14.74 -18.42 17.12
C LYS A 181 -14.66 -18.54 15.60
N LYS A 182 -14.96 -17.47 14.88
CA LYS A 182 -14.99 -17.46 13.43
C LYS A 182 -14.49 -16.12 12.91
N ILE A 183 -13.62 -16.17 11.89
CA ILE A 183 -13.14 -15.00 11.15
C ILE A 183 -13.54 -15.18 9.69
N VAL A 184 -14.17 -14.15 9.13
CA VAL A 184 -14.56 -14.11 7.72
C VAL A 184 -13.86 -12.94 7.06
N ILE A 185 -13.07 -13.18 6.03
CA ILE A 185 -12.38 -12.15 5.25
C ILE A 185 -13.10 -11.99 3.92
N LEU A 186 -13.67 -10.81 3.68
CA LEU A 186 -14.46 -10.51 2.49
C LEU A 186 -13.80 -9.41 1.65
N GLY A 187 -13.57 -9.68 0.37
CA GLY A 187 -13.10 -8.69 -0.62
C GLY A 187 -11.73 -8.08 -0.31
N HIS A 188 -10.88 -8.73 0.49
CA HIS A 188 -9.56 -8.23 0.84
C HIS A 188 -8.48 -8.85 -0.04
N SER A 189 -7.53 -8.03 -0.50
CA SER A 189 -6.45 -8.47 -1.40
C SER A 189 -5.35 -9.30 -0.73
N LEU A 190 -5.33 -9.38 0.61
CA LEU A 190 -4.28 -10.02 1.41
C LEU A 190 -2.87 -9.54 1.03
N SER A 191 -2.72 -8.23 0.78
CA SER A 191 -1.45 -7.62 0.39
C SER A 191 -0.50 -7.51 1.58
N GLU A 192 0.81 -7.58 1.31
CA GLU A 192 1.86 -7.50 2.35
C GLU A 192 1.78 -6.22 3.20
N VAL A 193 1.26 -5.12 2.63
CA VAL A 193 1.10 -3.85 3.35
C VAL A 193 0.15 -3.96 4.55
N ASP A 194 -0.80 -4.87 4.49
CA ASP A 194 -1.83 -5.04 5.52
C ASP A 194 -1.57 -6.27 6.43
N MET A 195 -0.52 -7.05 6.14
CA MET A 195 -0.17 -8.22 6.95
C MET A 195 0.04 -7.92 8.44
N PRO A 196 0.63 -6.79 8.87
CA PRO A 196 0.76 -6.49 10.29
C PRO A 196 -0.56 -6.47 11.08
N TYR A 197 -1.67 -6.12 10.42
CA TYR A 197 -2.99 -6.20 11.07
C TYR A 197 -3.43 -7.65 11.27
N PHE A 198 -3.15 -8.52 10.31
CA PHE A 198 -3.45 -9.95 10.42
C PHE A 198 -2.51 -10.66 11.41
N ASP A 199 -1.24 -10.26 11.49
CA ASP A 199 -0.32 -10.70 12.54
C ASP A 199 -0.93 -10.37 13.93
N LYS A 200 -1.41 -9.13 14.10
CA LYS A 200 -2.06 -8.71 15.35
C LYS A 200 -3.36 -9.45 15.65
N ILE A 201 -4.20 -9.72 14.64
CA ILE A 201 -5.40 -10.55 14.80
C ILE A 201 -4.98 -11.94 15.27
N ALA A 202 -4.01 -12.56 14.60
CA ALA A 202 -3.54 -13.90 14.92
C ALA A 202 -2.97 -14.01 16.34
N ASP A 203 -2.34 -12.95 16.85
CA ASP A 203 -1.83 -12.87 18.23
C ASP A 203 -2.93 -12.62 19.27
N SER A 204 -4.07 -12.09 18.84
CA SER A 204 -5.19 -11.72 19.71
C SER A 204 -6.22 -12.85 19.90
N ILE A 205 -6.10 -13.96 19.17
CA ILE A 205 -7.06 -15.07 19.15
C ILE A 205 -6.42 -16.40 19.55
N MET A 206 -7.25 -17.38 19.87
CA MET A 206 -6.82 -18.79 20.01
C MET A 206 -6.88 -19.48 18.64
N LYS A 207 -5.80 -19.41 17.85
CA LYS A 207 -5.75 -19.86 16.45
C LYS A 207 -6.37 -21.23 16.19
N ASP A 208 -6.10 -22.19 17.07
CA ASP A 208 -6.56 -23.59 16.93
C ASP A 208 -8.08 -23.76 17.17
N ARG A 209 -8.76 -22.72 17.64
CA ARG A 209 -10.19 -22.74 17.96
C ARG A 209 -11.03 -21.85 17.06
N VAL A 210 -10.40 -21.21 16.06
CA VAL A 210 -11.05 -20.25 15.18
C VAL A 210 -11.22 -20.83 13.79
N GLU A 211 -12.44 -20.81 13.29
CA GLU A 211 -12.76 -21.13 11.90
C GLU A 211 -12.45 -19.94 11.01
N TRP A 212 -11.81 -20.18 9.87
CA TRP A 212 -11.49 -19.15 8.89
C TRP A 212 -12.25 -19.37 7.59
N GLU A 213 -12.88 -18.30 7.11
CA GLU A 213 -13.48 -18.25 5.77
C GLU A 213 -12.92 -17.04 5.02
N ILE A 214 -12.48 -17.24 3.77
CA ILE A 214 -11.85 -16.18 2.98
C ILE A 214 -12.47 -16.16 1.58
N SER A 215 -12.94 -14.99 1.16
CA SER A 215 -13.56 -14.83 -0.15
C SER A 215 -12.52 -14.68 -1.26
N TYR A 216 -12.91 -15.11 -2.47
CA TYR A 216 -12.13 -14.97 -3.69
C TYR A 216 -13.03 -14.64 -4.90
N HIS A 217 -12.44 -13.99 -5.90
CA HIS A 217 -13.05 -13.77 -7.21
C HIS A 217 -12.28 -14.47 -8.32
N THR A 218 -10.96 -14.55 -8.20
CA THR A 218 -10.05 -15.04 -9.24
C THR A 218 -9.15 -16.15 -8.72
N GLN A 219 -8.49 -16.87 -9.65
CA GLN A 219 -7.48 -17.87 -9.29
C GLN A 219 -6.28 -17.25 -8.57
N ASP A 220 -5.93 -16.00 -8.88
CA ASP A 220 -4.84 -15.29 -8.19
C ASP A 220 -5.18 -15.02 -6.72
N ASP A 221 -6.46 -14.82 -6.40
CA ASP A 221 -6.89 -14.71 -5.00
C ASP A 221 -6.67 -16.01 -4.26
N ILE A 222 -6.96 -17.16 -4.87
CA ILE A 222 -6.70 -18.48 -4.27
C ILE A 222 -5.21 -18.65 -3.96
N ASN A 223 -4.32 -18.23 -4.86
CA ASN A 223 -2.88 -18.30 -4.63
C ASN A 223 -2.46 -17.42 -3.43
N ARG A 224 -3.03 -16.22 -3.30
CA ARG A 224 -2.81 -15.35 -2.14
C ARG A 224 -3.36 -15.94 -0.84
N ILE A 225 -4.53 -16.54 -0.88
CA ILE A 225 -5.13 -17.25 0.26
C ILE A 225 -4.24 -18.41 0.72
N ASN A 226 -3.72 -19.20 -0.20
CA ASN A 226 -2.81 -20.30 0.13
C ASN A 226 -1.52 -19.80 0.80
N HIS A 227 -0.97 -18.68 0.30
CA HIS A 227 0.20 -18.05 0.91
C HIS A 227 -0.11 -17.53 2.32
N PHE A 228 -1.26 -16.87 2.49
CA PHE A 228 -1.76 -16.39 3.78
C PHE A 228 -1.94 -17.54 4.78
N CYS A 229 -2.64 -18.59 4.38
CA CYS A 229 -2.84 -19.76 5.25
C CYS A 229 -1.52 -20.40 5.69
N LYS A 230 -0.56 -20.52 4.76
CA LYS A 230 0.78 -21.02 5.08
C LYS A 230 1.53 -20.13 6.06
N ARG A 231 1.47 -18.79 5.86
CA ARG A 231 2.11 -17.81 6.77
C ARG A 231 1.62 -17.94 8.20
N PHE A 232 0.30 -18.06 8.38
CA PHE A 232 -0.33 -18.09 9.71
C PHE A 232 -0.49 -19.49 10.30
N GLY A 233 -0.17 -20.55 9.55
CA GLY A 233 -0.35 -21.93 9.99
C GLY A 233 -1.81 -22.30 10.19
N ILE A 234 -2.73 -21.76 9.39
CA ILE A 234 -4.17 -21.97 9.48
C ILE A 234 -4.74 -22.69 8.28
N SER A 235 -5.91 -23.26 8.43
CA SER A 235 -6.75 -23.74 7.32
C SER A 235 -7.95 -22.82 7.17
N ALA A 236 -8.30 -22.46 5.94
CA ALA A 236 -9.44 -21.61 5.65
C ALA A 236 -10.36 -22.22 4.61
N ARG A 237 -11.68 -22.08 4.82
CA ARG A 237 -12.66 -22.37 3.77
C ARG A 237 -12.70 -21.19 2.80
N THR A 238 -12.68 -21.47 1.51
CA THR A 238 -12.80 -20.43 0.49
C THR A 238 -14.26 -20.23 0.07
N ILE A 239 -14.65 -18.98 -0.16
CA ILE A 239 -16.00 -18.58 -0.57
C ILE A 239 -15.88 -17.76 -1.86
N GLN A 240 -16.56 -18.18 -2.90
CA GLN A 240 -16.62 -17.39 -4.14
C GLN A 240 -17.66 -16.27 -4.01
N LEU A 241 -17.27 -15.02 -4.33
CA LEU A 241 -18.15 -13.85 -4.35
C LEU A 241 -18.58 -13.50 -5.78
#